data_92b1631129cefbf7642e7765b0018197
#
_entry.id   92b1631129cefbf7642e7765b0018197
#
_cell.length_a   1.000
_cell.length_b   1.000
_cell.length_c   1.000
_cell.angle_alpha   90.00
_cell.angle_beta   90.00
_cell.angle_gamma   90.00
#
_symmetry.space_group_name_H-M   'P 1'
#
loop_
_entity.id
_entity.type
_entity.pdbx_description
1 polymer ?
#
loop_
_entity_poly.entity_id
_entity_poly.type
_entity_poly.pdbx_seq_one_letter_code
_entity_poly.pdbx_strand_id
1 'polypeptide(L)'
;MTAAGYGRVLMISSLSAVSGNFGQANYSAAKGAVTTLAQSLALEGFRDGVLCNAIATGGLTRMTEGMGTHDALLPEHTALGVAMLCHESCTETAGLFRVEGGRIFKLRWQATEGREFVPPAADDPPEATAQVMEEISSQWAEIVDFNDGGTWFPQAERQARWLSPKL
;
A
#
# COMPACT_ATOMS: atom_id res chain seq x y z
N MET A 1 6.14 16.80 -16.75
CA MET A 1 7.00 15.67 -16.39
C MET A 1 7.14 14.72 -17.57
N THR A 2 6.07 14.18 -18.15
CA THR A 2 6.11 13.23 -19.27
C THR A 2 6.92 13.75 -20.47
N ALA A 3 6.66 14.98 -20.93
CA ALA A 3 7.41 15.59 -22.04
C ALA A 3 8.92 15.77 -21.77
N ALA A 4 9.33 15.78 -20.49
CA ALA A 4 10.74 15.89 -20.07
C ALA A 4 11.40 14.54 -19.86
N GLY A 5 10.66 13.43 -19.94
CA GLY A 5 11.16 12.09 -19.62
C GLY A 5 11.63 11.94 -18.16
N TYR A 6 11.18 12.80 -17.28
CA TYR A 6 11.59 12.83 -15.87
C TYR A 6 10.52 13.45 -14.97
N GLY A 7 10.26 12.81 -13.85
CA GLY A 7 9.40 13.34 -12.80
C GLY A 7 9.50 12.58 -11.51
N ARG A 8 9.25 13.26 -10.41
CA ARG A 8 9.10 12.69 -9.08
C ARG A 8 7.83 13.23 -8.46
N VAL A 9 6.92 12.34 -8.11
CA VAL A 9 5.67 12.67 -7.43
C VAL A 9 5.68 11.97 -6.08
N LEU A 10 5.45 12.71 -5.03
CA LEU A 10 5.38 12.17 -3.67
C LEU A 10 4.06 12.56 -3.02
N MET A 11 3.26 11.57 -2.70
CA MET A 11 1.97 11.72 -2.05
C MET A 11 2.11 11.58 -0.54
N ILE A 12 1.54 12.54 0.20
CA ILE A 12 1.59 12.53 1.66
C ILE A 12 0.38 11.78 2.22
N SER A 13 0.60 10.53 2.59
CA SER A 13 -0.38 9.64 3.22
C SER A 13 -0.27 9.66 4.75
N SER A 14 -0.72 8.62 5.41
CA SER A 14 -0.71 8.45 6.86
C SER A 14 -0.69 6.97 7.23
N LEU A 15 -0.21 6.64 8.43
CA LEU A 15 -0.36 5.30 8.98
C LEU A 15 -1.83 4.91 9.15
N SER A 16 -2.73 5.89 9.36
CA SER A 16 -4.18 5.67 9.39
C SER A 16 -4.74 5.08 8.09
N ALA A 17 -4.04 5.25 6.96
CA ALA A 17 -4.38 4.62 5.68
C ALA A 17 -4.04 3.12 5.64
N VAL A 18 -3.17 2.66 6.52
CA VAL A 18 -2.66 1.28 6.57
C VAL A 18 -3.40 0.45 7.61
N SER A 19 -3.53 0.99 8.82
CA SER A 19 -4.07 0.29 10.00
C SER A 19 -5.39 0.85 10.52
N GLY A 20 -5.92 1.91 9.89
CA GLY A 20 -7.03 2.66 10.45
C GLY A 20 -6.63 3.49 11.67
N ASN A 21 -7.55 4.31 12.16
CA ASN A 21 -7.43 5.00 13.44
C ASN A 21 -8.84 5.31 13.98
N PHE A 22 -9.05 5.06 15.26
CA PHE A 22 -10.35 5.30 15.90
C PHE A 22 -10.80 6.76 15.76
N GLY A 23 -12.04 6.96 15.36
CA GLY A 23 -12.62 8.30 15.17
C GLY A 23 -12.16 9.03 13.90
N GLN A 24 -11.35 8.39 13.03
CA GLN A 24 -10.78 8.99 11.82
C GLN A 24 -11.14 8.24 10.54
N ALA A 25 -12.33 7.68 10.43
CA ALA A 25 -12.74 6.90 9.26
C ALA A 25 -12.64 7.70 7.95
N ASN A 26 -13.09 8.96 7.93
CA ASN A 26 -12.99 9.87 6.79
C ASN A 26 -11.54 10.21 6.44
N TYR A 27 -10.69 10.45 7.44
CA TYR A 27 -9.26 10.72 7.24
C TYR A 27 -8.53 9.48 6.70
N SER A 28 -8.79 8.31 7.28
CA SER A 28 -8.24 7.03 6.84
C SER A 28 -8.62 6.73 5.38
N ALA A 29 -9.89 6.95 5.02
CA ALA A 29 -10.36 6.80 3.65
C ALA A 29 -9.67 7.76 2.68
N ALA A 30 -9.55 9.04 3.03
CA ALA A 30 -8.87 10.03 2.21
C ALA A 30 -7.37 9.69 2.02
N LYS A 31 -6.68 9.28 3.08
CA LYS A 31 -5.25 8.92 3.01
C LYS A 31 -5.02 7.56 2.33
N GLY A 32 -5.98 6.64 2.41
CA GLY A 32 -6.01 5.42 1.61
C GLY A 32 -6.11 5.74 0.12
N ALA A 33 -7.04 6.61 -0.28
CA ALA A 33 -7.18 7.07 -1.65
C ALA A 33 -5.89 7.72 -2.19
N VAL A 34 -5.22 8.55 -1.39
CA VAL A 34 -3.93 9.16 -1.75
C VAL A 34 -2.85 8.09 -1.96
N THR A 35 -2.82 7.04 -1.14
CA THR A 35 -1.84 5.94 -1.26
C THR A 35 -2.04 5.17 -2.57
N THR A 36 -3.27 4.77 -2.86
CA THR A 36 -3.59 4.00 -4.08
C THR A 36 -3.48 4.86 -5.34
N LEU A 37 -3.77 6.16 -5.25
CA LEU A 37 -3.51 7.11 -6.34
C LEU A 37 -2.03 7.15 -6.70
N ALA A 38 -1.13 7.21 -5.69
CA ALA A 38 0.31 7.17 -5.95
C ALA A 38 0.73 5.90 -6.69
N GLN A 39 0.15 4.75 -6.34
CA GLN A 39 0.42 3.47 -7.00
C GLN A 39 -0.06 3.47 -8.47
N SER A 40 -1.24 4.02 -8.74
CA SER A 40 -1.79 4.11 -10.09
C SER A 40 -0.95 5.06 -10.96
N LEU A 41 -0.63 6.25 -10.45
CA LEU A 41 0.23 7.21 -11.16
C LEU A 41 1.63 6.66 -11.41
N ALA A 42 2.15 5.81 -10.52
CA ALA A 42 3.43 5.14 -10.73
C ALA A 42 3.39 4.19 -11.94
N LEU A 43 2.29 3.44 -12.11
CA LEU A 43 2.09 2.54 -13.24
C LEU A 43 1.93 3.33 -14.56
N GLU A 44 1.15 4.40 -14.53
CA GLU A 44 0.88 5.25 -15.69
C GLU A 44 2.13 6.02 -16.15
N GLY A 45 2.89 6.56 -15.19
CA GLY A 45 4.04 7.43 -15.46
C GLY A 45 5.36 6.70 -15.71
N PHE A 46 5.44 5.40 -15.45
CA PHE A 46 6.70 4.66 -15.46
C PHE A 46 7.45 4.74 -16.80
N ARG A 47 6.74 4.58 -17.91
CA ARG A 47 7.33 4.64 -19.28
C ARG A 47 7.86 6.01 -19.64
N ASP A 48 7.33 7.04 -19.00
CA ASP A 48 7.71 8.44 -19.21
C ASP A 48 8.77 8.93 -18.21
N GLY A 49 9.38 8.03 -17.44
CA GLY A 49 10.40 8.37 -16.44
C GLY A 49 9.83 9.12 -15.22
N VAL A 50 8.50 9.07 -15.03
CA VAL A 50 7.82 9.68 -13.87
C VAL A 50 7.64 8.63 -12.80
N LEU A 51 8.35 8.79 -11.67
CA LEU A 51 8.24 7.91 -10.51
C LEU A 51 7.30 8.54 -9.48
N CYS A 52 6.41 7.72 -8.92
CA CYS A 52 5.43 8.17 -7.94
C CYS A 52 5.44 7.25 -6.71
N ASN A 53 5.58 7.85 -5.53
CA ASN A 53 5.58 7.15 -4.25
C ASN A 53 4.63 7.82 -3.26
N ALA A 54 4.32 7.14 -2.17
CA ALA A 54 3.60 7.69 -1.03
C ALA A 54 4.43 7.56 0.25
N ILE A 55 4.26 8.50 1.17
CA ILE A 55 4.80 8.39 2.53
C ILE A 55 3.67 8.39 3.55
N ALA A 56 3.78 7.50 4.54
CA ALA A 56 3.02 7.54 5.77
C ALA A 56 3.93 8.13 6.85
N THR A 57 3.66 9.36 7.25
CA THR A 57 4.48 10.09 8.22
C THR A 57 3.67 10.53 9.43
N GLY A 58 4.36 10.72 10.55
CA GLY A 58 3.88 11.44 11.71
C GLY A 58 4.79 12.64 11.96
N GLY A 59 4.29 13.69 12.57
CA GLY A 59 5.07 14.87 12.90
C GLY A 59 4.54 15.56 14.15
N LEU A 60 5.46 16.07 14.97
CA LEU A 60 5.12 16.95 16.07
C LEU A 60 4.82 18.33 15.51
N THR A 61 3.57 18.72 15.59
CA THR A 61 3.05 19.99 15.10
C THR A 61 2.04 20.54 16.10
N ARG A 62 1.58 21.76 15.92
CA ARG A 62 0.49 22.33 16.74
C ARG A 62 -0.77 21.44 16.77
N MET A 63 -1.01 20.67 15.71
CA MET A 63 -2.17 19.75 15.63
C MET A 63 -1.99 18.48 16.46
N THR A 64 -0.74 18.10 16.75
CA THR A 64 -0.39 16.86 17.47
C THR A 64 0.17 17.16 18.86
N GLU A 65 0.23 18.44 19.25
CA GLU A 65 0.64 18.89 20.57
C GLU A 65 -0.26 18.28 21.64
N GLY A 66 0.31 17.64 22.65
CA GLY A 66 -0.43 16.94 23.69
C GLY A 66 -0.87 15.51 23.37
N MET A 67 -0.61 14.98 22.18
CA MET A 67 -0.91 13.58 21.80
C MET A 67 0.19 12.59 22.17
N GLY A 68 1.16 12.98 23.04
CA GLY A 68 2.25 12.10 23.48
C GLY A 68 3.30 11.82 22.42
N THR A 69 3.40 12.68 21.40
CA THR A 69 4.43 12.57 20.37
C THR A 69 5.79 12.98 20.93
N HIS A 70 6.80 12.13 20.71
CA HIS A 70 8.17 12.38 21.18
C HIS A 70 8.90 13.42 20.31
N ASP A 71 9.91 14.09 20.88
CA ASP A 71 10.82 15.03 20.19
C ASP A 71 11.50 14.41 18.95
N ALA A 72 11.51 13.07 18.84
CA ALA A 72 11.99 12.36 17.66
C ALA A 72 11.12 12.57 16.40
N LEU A 73 9.90 13.09 16.53
CA LEU A 73 8.95 13.28 15.43
C LEU A 73 8.98 14.69 14.83
N LEU A 74 10.12 15.34 14.85
CA LEU A 74 10.26 16.67 14.23
C LEU A 74 10.02 16.59 12.71
N PRO A 75 9.33 17.58 12.13
CA PRO A 75 9.08 17.66 10.68
C PRO A 75 10.37 17.57 9.84
N GLU A 76 11.48 18.09 10.35
CA GLU A 76 12.80 18.07 9.71
C GLU A 76 13.29 16.64 9.46
N HIS A 77 12.97 15.69 10.34
CA HIS A 77 13.31 14.27 10.15
C HIS A 77 12.54 13.66 8.97
N THR A 78 11.29 14.07 8.77
CA THR A 78 10.50 13.65 7.62
C THR A 78 11.02 14.26 6.33
N ALA A 79 11.48 15.49 6.36
CA ALA A 79 11.99 16.22 5.19
C ALA A 79 13.14 15.47 4.50
N LEU A 80 14.02 14.80 5.25
CA LEU A 80 15.12 14.01 4.69
C LEU A 80 14.60 12.85 3.81
N GLY A 81 13.57 12.13 4.26
CA GLY A 81 12.94 11.06 3.48
C GLY A 81 12.21 11.58 2.25
N VAL A 82 11.55 12.73 2.37
CA VAL A 82 10.91 13.43 1.24
C VAL A 82 11.97 13.81 0.20
N ALA A 83 13.07 14.43 0.62
CA ALA A 83 14.16 14.84 -0.26
C ALA A 83 14.76 13.63 -1.00
N MET A 84 15.00 12.52 -0.30
CA MET A 84 15.53 11.30 -0.92
C MET A 84 14.58 10.69 -1.96
N LEU A 85 13.27 10.61 -1.66
CA LEU A 85 12.29 10.06 -2.59
C LEU A 85 12.02 10.97 -3.80
N CYS A 86 12.35 12.25 -3.69
CA CYS A 86 12.28 13.21 -4.79
C CYS A 86 13.62 13.39 -5.53
N HIS A 87 14.71 12.83 -5.02
CA HIS A 87 16.04 12.98 -5.60
C HIS A 87 16.18 12.17 -6.90
N GLU A 88 17.04 12.62 -7.79
CA GLU A 88 17.29 11.96 -9.07
C GLU A 88 17.83 10.52 -8.93
N SER A 89 18.62 10.25 -7.88
CA SER A 89 19.13 8.92 -7.58
C SER A 89 18.07 7.94 -7.05
N CYS A 90 16.87 8.41 -6.74
CA CYS A 90 15.79 7.53 -6.31
C CYS A 90 15.21 6.77 -7.53
N THR A 91 15.28 5.44 -7.46
CA THR A 91 14.73 4.53 -8.47
C THR A 91 13.41 3.88 -8.04
N GLU A 92 12.96 4.17 -6.81
CA GLU A 92 11.73 3.59 -6.27
C GLU A 92 10.48 4.22 -6.87
N THR A 93 9.50 3.39 -7.19
CA THR A 93 8.16 3.81 -7.63
C THR A 93 7.09 2.88 -7.09
N ALA A 94 5.85 3.34 -7.00
CA ALA A 94 4.70 2.64 -6.43
C ALA A 94 4.89 2.23 -4.96
N GLY A 95 5.92 2.72 -4.28
CA GLY A 95 6.23 2.42 -2.89
C GLY A 95 5.38 3.22 -1.92
N LEU A 96 5.05 2.59 -0.78
CA LEU A 96 4.58 3.28 0.42
C LEU A 96 5.70 3.20 1.46
N PHE A 97 6.16 4.35 1.93
CA PHE A 97 7.25 4.44 2.90
C PHE A 97 6.77 5.04 4.22
N ARG A 98 7.19 4.45 5.32
CA ARG A 98 7.08 5.09 6.63
C ARG A 98 8.32 5.96 6.84
N VAL A 99 8.10 7.23 7.16
CA VAL A 99 9.18 8.20 7.40
C VAL A 99 8.85 8.96 8.68
N GLU A 100 9.60 8.68 9.73
CA GLU A 100 9.45 9.37 11.02
C GLU A 100 10.66 9.12 11.94
N GLY A 101 10.96 10.05 12.82
CA GLY A 101 11.97 9.90 13.86
C GLY A 101 13.35 9.48 13.35
N GLY A 102 13.76 9.93 12.16
CA GLY A 102 15.01 9.54 11.53
C GLY A 102 15.04 8.12 10.95
N ARG A 103 13.88 7.41 10.92
CA ARG A 103 13.77 6.06 10.34
C ARG A 103 12.99 6.12 9.04
N ILE A 104 13.46 5.36 8.06
CA ILE A 104 12.80 5.18 6.76
C ILE A 104 12.69 3.69 6.50
N PHE A 105 11.48 3.20 6.22
CA PHE A 105 11.26 1.81 5.83
C PHE A 105 10.07 1.69 4.88
N LYS A 106 10.10 0.71 4.01
CA LYS A 106 9.06 0.43 3.03
C LYS A 106 7.97 -0.43 3.66
N LEU A 107 6.72 -0.05 3.47
CA LEU A 107 5.54 -0.82 3.84
C LEU A 107 5.06 -1.64 2.63
N ARG A 108 4.46 -2.79 2.90
CA ARG A 108 3.89 -3.67 1.87
C ARG A 108 2.63 -4.35 2.38
N TRP A 109 1.76 -4.70 1.45
CA TRP A 109 0.65 -5.62 1.69
C TRP A 109 1.12 -7.05 1.51
N GLN A 110 0.62 -7.95 2.32
CA GLN A 110 0.86 -9.38 2.21
C GLN A 110 -0.48 -10.10 2.18
N ALA A 111 -0.60 -11.16 1.40
CA ALA A 111 -1.73 -12.07 1.41
C ALA A 111 -1.28 -13.41 1.98
N THR A 112 -2.19 -14.12 2.63
CA THR A 112 -2.03 -15.55 2.95
C THR A 112 -2.03 -16.38 1.66
N GLU A 113 -1.65 -17.64 1.70
CA GLU A 113 -1.79 -18.55 0.56
C GLU A 113 -3.26 -18.74 0.19
N GLY A 114 -4.15 -18.69 1.17
CA GLY A 114 -5.58 -18.93 0.97
C GLY A 114 -5.90 -20.40 0.67
N ARG A 115 -7.13 -20.65 0.24
CA ARG A 115 -7.63 -21.97 -0.24
C ARG A 115 -8.49 -21.76 -1.47
N GLU A 116 -8.51 -22.73 -2.34
CA GLU A 116 -9.40 -22.76 -3.50
C GLU A 116 -10.66 -23.54 -3.16
N PHE A 117 -11.80 -23.01 -3.54
CA PHE A 117 -13.12 -23.61 -3.41
C PHE A 117 -13.80 -23.60 -4.78
N VAL A 118 -14.54 -24.65 -5.08
CA VAL A 118 -15.34 -24.71 -6.29
C VAL A 118 -16.70 -24.07 -6.00
N PRO A 119 -17.01 -22.91 -6.59
CA PRO A 119 -18.31 -22.29 -6.39
C PRO A 119 -19.39 -23.15 -7.03
N PRO A 120 -20.60 -23.26 -6.43
CA PRO A 120 -21.71 -23.97 -7.05
C PRO A 120 -22.13 -23.29 -8.36
N ALA A 121 -22.64 -24.06 -9.30
CA ALA A 121 -23.17 -23.53 -10.54
C ALA A 121 -24.49 -22.78 -10.30
N ALA A 122 -24.87 -21.91 -11.25
CA ALA A 122 -26.03 -21.04 -11.08
C ALA A 122 -27.37 -21.84 -10.99
N ASP A 123 -27.41 -23.08 -11.50
CA ASP A 123 -28.53 -24.01 -11.49
C ASP A 123 -28.43 -25.09 -10.41
N ASP A 124 -27.37 -25.05 -9.58
CA ASP A 124 -27.25 -25.96 -8.45
C ASP A 124 -28.29 -25.63 -7.36
N PRO A 125 -28.73 -26.64 -6.60
CA PRO A 125 -29.68 -26.41 -5.52
C PRO A 125 -29.04 -25.57 -4.39
N PRO A 126 -29.86 -24.84 -3.61
CA PRO A 126 -29.36 -23.97 -2.51
C PRO A 126 -28.46 -24.68 -1.49
N GLU A 127 -28.66 -25.99 -1.31
CA GLU A 127 -27.86 -26.81 -0.41
C GLU A 127 -26.42 -26.93 -0.85
N ALA A 128 -26.10 -26.82 -2.14
CA ALA A 128 -24.73 -26.81 -2.65
C ALA A 128 -23.96 -25.58 -2.14
N THR A 129 -24.62 -24.41 -2.11
CA THR A 129 -24.04 -23.19 -1.53
C THR A 129 -23.76 -23.37 -0.03
N ALA A 130 -24.68 -23.99 0.72
CA ALA A 130 -24.49 -24.23 2.15
C ALA A 130 -23.29 -25.17 2.43
N GLN A 131 -23.10 -26.20 1.59
CA GLN A 131 -21.95 -27.10 1.71
C GLN A 131 -20.62 -26.39 1.48
N VAL A 132 -20.52 -25.54 0.45
CA VAL A 132 -19.30 -24.74 0.20
C VAL A 132 -19.03 -23.76 1.35
N MET A 133 -20.07 -23.14 1.91
CA MET A 133 -19.92 -22.25 3.08
C MET A 133 -19.44 -23.00 4.33
N GLU A 134 -19.88 -24.23 4.53
CA GLU A 134 -19.42 -25.08 5.64
C GLU A 134 -17.95 -25.48 5.44
N GLU A 135 -17.57 -25.83 4.21
CA GLU A 135 -16.17 -26.12 3.85
C GLU A 135 -15.27 -24.92 4.10
N ILE A 136 -15.63 -23.74 3.62
CA ILE A 136 -14.91 -22.49 3.88
C ILE A 136 -14.77 -22.25 5.39
N SER A 137 -15.86 -22.40 6.14
CA SER A 137 -15.87 -22.19 7.59
C SER A 137 -14.93 -23.14 8.32
N SER A 138 -14.89 -24.41 7.90
CA SER A 138 -14.01 -25.42 8.51
C SER A 138 -12.52 -25.15 8.29
N GLN A 139 -12.17 -24.50 7.18
CA GLN A 139 -10.80 -24.18 6.81
C GLN A 139 -10.42 -22.70 7.10
N TRP A 140 -11.30 -21.95 7.75
CA TRP A 140 -11.09 -20.50 7.96
C TRP A 140 -9.79 -20.15 8.64
N ALA A 141 -9.40 -20.93 9.66
CA ALA A 141 -8.15 -20.70 10.39
C ALA A 141 -6.91 -20.77 9.48
N GLU A 142 -6.90 -21.70 8.50
CA GLU A 142 -5.81 -21.83 7.55
C GLU A 142 -5.82 -20.71 6.50
N ILE A 143 -7.01 -20.28 6.06
CA ILE A 143 -7.18 -19.21 5.08
C ILE A 143 -6.57 -17.90 5.59
N VAL A 144 -6.68 -17.62 6.88
CA VAL A 144 -6.23 -16.36 7.50
C VAL A 144 -4.84 -16.45 8.13
N ASP A 145 -4.16 -17.59 8.08
CA ASP A 145 -2.86 -17.79 8.70
C ASP A 145 -1.74 -17.23 7.82
N PHE A 146 -1.01 -16.26 8.34
CA PHE A 146 0.19 -15.68 7.71
C PHE A 146 1.48 -16.47 8.01
N ASN A 147 1.43 -17.51 8.84
CA ASN A 147 2.59 -18.33 9.18
C ASN A 147 2.97 -19.34 8.10
N ASP A 148 2.13 -19.53 7.10
CA ASP A 148 2.35 -20.39 5.95
C ASP A 148 3.34 -19.83 4.90
N GLY A 149 3.88 -18.64 5.14
CA GLY A 149 4.81 -18.00 4.21
C GLY A 149 4.14 -17.11 3.15
N GLY A 150 2.85 -16.87 3.28
CA GLY A 150 1.95 -16.12 2.38
C GLY A 150 2.59 -15.23 1.33
N THR A 151 2.05 -15.23 0.15
CA THR A 151 2.60 -14.52 -1.00
C THR A 151 2.51 -13.02 -0.82
N TRP A 152 3.63 -12.34 -0.93
CA TRP A 152 3.63 -10.91 -1.10
C TRP A 152 3.12 -10.56 -2.50
N PHE A 153 2.21 -9.55 -2.61
CA PHE A 153 1.85 -9.00 -3.91
C PHE A 153 3.02 -8.17 -4.45
N PRO A 154 3.84 -8.71 -5.37
CA PRO A 154 4.92 -7.93 -5.95
C PRO A 154 4.31 -6.92 -6.91
N GLN A 155 4.30 -5.66 -6.53
CA GLN A 155 3.99 -4.56 -7.45
C GLN A 155 4.89 -4.63 -8.69
N ALA A 156 6.15 -5.06 -8.52
CA ALA A 156 7.11 -5.23 -9.60
C ALA A 156 6.71 -6.30 -10.64
N GLU A 157 6.13 -7.43 -10.25
CA GLU A 157 5.69 -8.47 -11.20
C GLU A 157 4.41 -8.06 -11.95
N ARG A 158 3.50 -7.32 -11.31
CA ARG A 158 2.42 -6.66 -12.03
C ARG A 158 2.96 -5.65 -13.04
N GLN A 159 3.96 -4.85 -12.66
CA GLN A 159 4.62 -3.91 -13.56
C GLN A 159 5.24 -4.64 -14.75
N ALA A 160 5.95 -5.74 -14.57
CA ALA A 160 6.55 -6.51 -15.65
C ALA A 160 5.51 -7.04 -16.64
N ARG A 161 4.36 -7.53 -16.18
CA ARG A 161 3.26 -8.00 -17.06
C ARG A 161 2.61 -6.90 -17.90
N TRP A 162 2.47 -5.68 -17.34
CA TRP A 162 1.86 -4.56 -18.04
C TRP A 162 2.86 -3.79 -18.91
N LEU A 163 4.16 -3.87 -18.58
CA LEU A 163 5.25 -3.18 -19.27
C LEU A 163 5.90 -4.07 -20.35
N SER A 164 5.62 -5.36 -20.39
CA SER A 164 6.03 -6.21 -21.52
C SER A 164 5.36 -5.68 -22.78
N PRO A 165 6.12 -5.45 -23.87
CA PRO A 165 5.51 -5.17 -25.16
C PRO A 165 4.57 -6.33 -25.46
N LYS A 166 3.31 -6.04 -25.81
CA LYS A 166 2.49 -7.05 -26.46
C LYS A 166 3.20 -7.40 -27.76
N LEU A 167 3.87 -8.56 -27.76
CA LEU A 167 4.31 -9.19 -28.98
C LEU A 167 3.12 -9.57 -29.83
#